data_56844c6663999c05a3585a44def5c840
#
_entry.id   56844c6663999c05a3585a44def5c840
#
_cell.length_a   1.000
_cell.length_b   1.000
_cell.length_c   1.000
_cell.angle_alpha   90.00
_cell.angle_beta   90.00
_cell.angle_gamma   90.00
#
_symmetry.space_group_name_H-M   'P 1'
#
loop_
_entity.id
_entity.type
_entity.pdbx_description
1 polymer ?
#
loop_
_entity_poly.entity_id
_entity_poly.type
_entity_poly.pdbx_seq_one_letter_code
_entity_poly.pdbx_strand_id
1 'polypeptide(L)'
;MTKWIDPRGYNKFFKTSPIKRIGKDRFLRNVLIAAGNSGSQQISIKVKKFLRHESSIIRASAIWALKKIISKKEFQKLRKIYILEENDPLVVSEWG
;
A
#
# COMPACT_ATOMS: atom_id res chain seq x y z
N MET A 1 7.06 3.97 -22.25
CA MET A 1 6.83 3.68 -22.55
C MET A 1 6.39 3.71 -22.65
N THR A 2 6.18 3.65 -22.25
CA THR A 2 5.60 3.58 -22.53
C THR A 2 5.15 3.52 -22.83
N LYS A 3 5.07 3.61 -22.99
CA LYS A 3 4.84 3.36 -23.31
C LYS A 3 4.48 2.85 -23.27
N TRP A 4 4.36 2.73 -23.34
CA TRP A 4 4.19 1.97 -23.54
C TRP A 4 3.57 1.73 -23.98
N ILE A 5 3.16 1.92 -24.53
CA ILE A 5 2.72 1.70 -25.11
C ILE A 5 2.02 1.45 -25.60
N ASP A 6 1.70 1.26 -26.39
CA ASP A 6 1.02 0.95 -27.10
C ASP A 6 0.05 0.64 -27.00
N PRO A 7 -0.41 0.77 -27.32
CA PRO A 7 -1.54 0.57 -26.96
C PRO A 7 -2.25 -0.43 -27.53
N ARG A 8 -2.79 -0.91 -27.93
CA ARG A 8 -3.37 -1.73 -28.56
C ARG A 8 -3.06 -3.08 -28.18
N GLY A 9 -2.67 -4.03 -28.88
CA GLY A 9 -2.21 -5.35 -28.54
C GLY A 9 -1.19 -5.32 -27.43
N TYR A 10 -0.51 -4.24 -27.40
CA TYR A 10 0.50 -3.92 -26.41
C TYR A 10 -0.09 -3.91 -25.00
N ASN A 11 -1.18 -3.17 -24.82
CA ASN A 11 -1.86 -3.13 -23.52
C ASN A 11 -2.42 -4.49 -23.15
N LYS A 12 -2.90 -5.19 -24.13
CA LYS A 12 -3.44 -6.52 -23.94
C LYS A 12 -2.36 -7.44 -23.38
N PHE A 13 -1.17 -7.33 -23.95
CA PHE A 13 -0.03 -8.11 -23.52
C PHE A 13 0.34 -7.80 -22.07
N PHE A 14 0.41 -6.54 -21.73
CA PHE A 14 0.84 -6.11 -20.40
C PHE A 14 -0.22 -6.30 -19.33
N LYS A 15 -1.44 -6.57 -19.70
CA LYS A 15 -2.49 -6.80 -18.73
C LYS A 15 -2.17 -7.95 -17.78
N THR A 16 -1.52 -8.97 -18.29
CA THR A 16 -1.16 -10.13 -17.49
C THR A 16 0.31 -10.18 -17.16
N SER A 17 1.04 -9.15 -17.52
CA SER A 17 2.48 -9.11 -17.34
C SER A 17 2.87 -8.81 -15.89
N PRO A 18 3.82 -9.57 -15.31
CA PRO A 18 4.34 -9.25 -13.98
C PRO A 18 4.95 -7.85 -13.92
N ILE A 19 5.52 -7.38 -15.03
CA ILE A 19 6.13 -6.05 -15.10
C ILE A 19 5.09 -4.97 -14.82
N LYS A 20 3.91 -5.09 -15.41
CA LYS A 20 2.85 -4.12 -15.20
C LYS A 20 2.38 -4.14 -13.74
N ARG A 21 2.28 -5.33 -13.16
CA ARG A 21 1.88 -5.47 -11.77
C ARG A 21 2.88 -4.81 -10.84
N ILE A 22 4.17 -5.02 -11.08
CA ILE A 22 5.23 -4.42 -10.27
C ILE A 22 5.17 -2.90 -10.37
N GLY A 23 4.92 -2.36 -11.56
CA GLY A 23 4.80 -0.92 -11.75
C GLY A 23 3.63 -0.33 -10.99
N LYS A 24 2.50 -1.03 -10.97
CA LYS A 24 1.32 -0.58 -10.25
C LYS A 24 1.57 -0.55 -8.75
N ASP A 25 2.20 -1.60 -8.21
CA ASP A 25 2.50 -1.65 -6.79
C ASP A 25 3.48 -0.55 -6.39
N ARG A 26 4.47 -0.30 -7.24
CA ARG A 26 5.44 0.77 -6.99
C ARG A 26 4.75 2.13 -6.95
N PHE A 27 3.82 2.36 -7.86
CA PHE A 27 3.06 3.60 -7.89
C PHE A 27 2.24 3.76 -6.61
N LEU A 28 1.52 2.73 -6.21
CA LEU A 28 0.70 2.77 -4.99
C LEU A 28 1.56 2.99 -3.75
N ARG A 29 2.72 2.33 -3.71
CA ARG A 29 3.64 2.51 -2.60
C ARG A 29 4.05 3.98 -2.47
N ASN A 30 4.39 4.61 -3.60
CA ASN A 30 4.79 6.01 -3.59
C ASN A 30 3.63 6.92 -3.17
N VAL A 31 2.42 6.60 -3.58
CA VAL A 31 1.24 7.36 -3.17
C VAL A 31 1.03 7.25 -1.66
N LEU A 32 1.22 6.06 -1.10
CA LEU A 32 1.05 5.84 0.33
C LEU A 32 2.13 6.57 1.14
N ILE A 33 3.36 6.59 0.64
CA ILE A 33 4.44 7.32 1.29
C ILE A 33 4.12 8.81 1.32
N ALA A 34 3.65 9.34 0.19
CA ALA A 34 3.26 10.75 0.12
C ALA A 34 2.10 11.05 1.07
N ALA A 35 1.14 10.13 1.17
CA ALA A 35 0.01 10.29 2.09
C ALA A 35 0.48 10.37 3.53
N GLY A 36 1.42 9.51 3.92
CA GLY A 36 1.98 9.53 5.27
C GLY A 36 2.69 10.83 5.56
N ASN A 37 3.44 11.33 4.60
CA ASN A 37 4.18 12.57 4.76
C ASN A 37 3.28 13.80 4.80
N SER A 38 2.07 13.70 4.24
CA SER A 38 1.12 14.83 4.26
C SER A 38 0.57 15.09 5.65
N GLY A 39 0.50 14.07 6.49
CA GLY A 39 -0.04 14.20 7.84
C GLY A 39 -1.54 14.47 7.89
N SER A 40 -2.26 14.29 6.79
CA SER A 40 -3.68 14.59 6.72
C SER A 40 -4.52 13.47 7.34
N GLN A 41 -5.33 13.84 8.35
CA GLN A 41 -6.23 12.88 8.98
C GLN A 41 -7.30 12.37 8.03
N GLN A 42 -7.70 13.19 7.09
CA GLN A 42 -8.72 12.79 6.12
C GLN A 42 -8.21 11.69 5.21
N ILE A 43 -6.92 11.75 4.86
CA ILE A 43 -6.30 10.75 3.99
C ILE A 43 -6.18 9.40 4.69
N SER A 44 -6.11 9.39 6.02
CA SER A 44 -5.98 8.14 6.76
C SER A 44 -7.10 7.15 6.45
N ILE A 45 -8.30 7.67 6.21
CA ILE A 45 -9.46 6.82 5.90
C ILE A 45 -9.20 6.04 4.61
N LYS A 46 -8.62 6.72 3.62
CA LYS A 46 -8.30 6.08 2.34
C LYS A 46 -7.14 5.10 2.48
N VAL A 47 -6.16 5.44 3.29
CA VAL A 47 -5.00 4.59 3.53
C VAL A 47 -5.42 3.27 4.17
N LYS A 48 -6.39 3.31 5.09
CA LYS A 48 -6.87 2.11 5.76
C LYS A 48 -7.39 1.05 4.79
N LYS A 49 -7.87 1.45 3.63
CA LYS A 49 -8.38 0.53 2.63
C LYS A 49 -7.29 -0.41 2.10
N PHE A 50 -6.03 -0.01 2.22
CA PHE A 50 -4.92 -0.80 1.72
C PHE A 50 -4.33 -1.76 2.76
N LEU A 51 -4.88 -1.76 3.98
CA LEU A 51 -4.38 -2.65 5.02
C LEU A 51 -4.62 -4.13 4.72
N ARG A 52 -5.55 -4.43 3.81
CA ARG A 52 -5.82 -5.81 3.38
C ARG A 52 -5.50 -6.03 1.90
N HIS A 53 -4.67 -5.17 1.34
CA HIS A 53 -4.25 -5.31 -0.05
C HIS A 53 -3.48 -6.63 -0.22
N GLU A 54 -3.58 -7.23 -1.40
CA GLU A 54 -2.94 -8.52 -1.66
C GLU A 54 -1.41 -8.45 -1.63
N SER A 55 -0.85 -7.29 -1.94
CA SER A 55 0.61 -7.11 -1.93
C SER A 55 1.10 -6.75 -0.54
N SER A 56 2.08 -7.51 -0.04
CA SER A 56 2.64 -7.25 1.29
C SER A 56 3.35 -5.89 1.33
N ILE A 57 3.99 -5.49 0.24
CA ILE A 57 4.66 -4.19 0.17
C ILE A 57 3.66 -3.06 0.34
N ILE A 58 2.49 -3.20 -0.28
CA ILE A 58 1.44 -2.19 -0.16
C ILE A 58 0.88 -2.17 1.26
N ARG A 59 0.64 -3.34 1.85
CA ARG A 59 0.17 -3.39 3.23
C ARG A 59 1.16 -2.71 4.17
N ALA A 60 2.44 -3.01 4.03
CA ALA A 60 3.49 -2.42 4.87
C ALA A 60 3.54 -0.91 4.69
N SER A 61 3.43 -0.43 3.46
CA SER A 61 3.44 1.00 3.17
C SER A 61 2.23 1.72 3.79
N ALA A 62 1.07 1.08 3.77
CA ALA A 62 -0.13 1.64 4.37
C ALA A 62 0.03 1.76 5.89
N ILE A 63 0.61 0.74 6.51
CA ILE A 63 0.86 0.75 7.96
C ILE A 63 1.83 1.87 8.31
N TRP A 64 2.89 2.00 7.54
CA TRP A 64 3.87 3.07 7.73
C TRP A 64 3.21 4.44 7.65
N ALA A 65 2.35 4.65 6.65
CA ALA A 65 1.65 5.91 6.47
C ALA A 65 0.72 6.21 7.63
N LEU A 66 -0.04 5.20 8.08
CA LEU A 66 -0.95 5.38 9.21
C LEU A 66 -0.19 5.72 10.48
N LYS A 67 0.96 5.09 10.68
CA LYS A 67 1.78 5.37 11.85
C LYS A 67 2.15 6.84 11.94
N LYS A 68 2.32 7.49 10.79
CA LYS A 68 2.67 8.91 10.74
C LYS A 68 1.47 9.83 10.86
N ILE A 69 0.29 9.36 10.53
CA ILE A 69 -0.91 10.22 10.47
C ILE A 69 -1.77 10.14 11.74
N ILE A 70 -2.06 8.92 12.20
CA ILE A 70 -3.00 8.73 13.29
C ILE A 70 -2.29 8.71 14.64
N SER A 71 -3.05 8.84 15.72
CA SER A 71 -2.51 8.82 17.07
C SER A 71 -1.99 7.41 17.40
N LYS A 72 -1.09 7.37 18.37
CA LYS A 72 -0.53 6.12 18.84
C LYS A 72 -1.63 5.19 19.35
N LYS A 73 -2.60 5.74 20.04
CA LYS A 73 -3.71 4.98 20.59
C LYS A 73 -4.54 4.34 19.49
N GLU A 74 -4.85 5.09 18.46
CA GLU A 74 -5.61 4.57 17.33
C GLU A 74 -4.83 3.53 16.56
N PHE A 75 -3.54 3.76 16.41
CA PHE A 75 -2.66 2.81 15.73
C PHE A 75 -2.64 1.48 16.47
N GLN A 76 -2.57 1.48 17.78
CA GLN A 76 -2.56 0.26 18.58
C GLN A 76 -3.85 -0.51 18.46
N LYS A 77 -4.98 0.19 18.32
CA LYS A 77 -6.26 -0.48 18.10
C LYS A 77 -6.28 -1.24 16.78
N LEU A 78 -5.77 -0.61 15.73
CA LEU A 78 -5.69 -1.26 14.42
C LEU A 78 -4.71 -2.43 14.46
N ARG A 79 -3.59 -2.25 15.13
CA ARG A 79 -2.60 -3.31 15.26
C ARG A 79 -3.20 -4.58 15.85
N LYS A 80 -3.98 -4.46 16.90
CA LYS A 80 -4.59 -5.61 17.55
C LYS A 80 -5.47 -6.42 16.62
N ILE A 81 -6.13 -5.72 15.70
CA ILE A 81 -7.03 -6.38 14.75
C ILE A 81 -6.26 -7.03 13.61
N TYR A 82 -5.39 -6.26 12.99
CA TYR A 82 -4.77 -6.69 11.73
C TYR A 82 -3.58 -7.62 11.93
N ILE A 83 -2.87 -7.51 13.05
CA ILE A 83 -1.70 -8.35 13.25
C ILE A 83 -2.07 -9.83 13.35
N LEU A 84 -3.28 -10.12 13.78
CA LEU A 84 -3.76 -11.50 13.87
C LEU A 84 -3.98 -12.13 12.50
N GLU A 85 -4.22 -11.30 11.50
CA GLU A 85 -4.45 -11.75 10.12
C GLU A 85 -3.17 -11.79 9.29
N GLU A 86 -2.10 -11.18 9.78
CA GLU A 86 -0.92 -10.98 8.96
C GLU A 86 0.06 -12.13 9.08
N ASN A 87 0.49 -12.65 7.93
CA ASN A 87 1.45 -13.75 7.86
C ASN A 87 2.83 -13.32 7.38
N ASP A 88 2.92 -12.16 6.74
CA ASP A 88 4.19 -11.71 6.17
C ASP A 88 5.03 -11.04 7.24
N PRO A 89 6.26 -11.56 7.50
CA PRO A 89 7.13 -10.98 8.53
C PRO A 89 7.45 -9.50 8.29
N LEU A 90 7.55 -9.09 7.04
CA LEU A 90 7.81 -7.69 6.70
C LEU A 90 6.69 -6.79 7.21
N VAL A 91 5.45 -7.23 6.99
CA VAL A 91 4.28 -6.45 7.40
C VAL A 91 4.11 -6.48 8.91
N VAL A 92 4.34 -7.63 9.52
CA VAL A 92 4.31 -7.75 10.99
C VAL A 92 5.31 -6.78 11.60
N SER A 93 6.49 -6.69 11.00
CA SER A 93 7.53 -5.78 11.47
C SER A 93 7.09 -4.32 11.44
N GLU A 94 6.30 -3.94 10.43
CA GLU A 94 5.79 -2.57 10.34
C GLU A 94 4.78 -2.25 11.44
N TRP A 95 4.01 -3.22 11.86
CA TRP A 95 3.08 -3.00 12.97
C TRP A 95 3.84 -2.74 14.27
N GLY A 96 5.07 -3.17 14.31
CA GLY A 96 5.89 -2.98 15.49
C GLY A 96 5.81 -4.14 16.40
#